data_27902ccc7bba4e9e1c64e30fa8b73e37
#
_entry.id   27902ccc7bba4e9e1c64e30fa8b73e37
#
_cell.length_a   1.000
_cell.length_b   1.000
_cell.length_c   1.000
_cell.angle_alpha   90.00
_cell.angle_beta   90.00
_cell.angle_gamma   90.00
#
_symmetry.space_group_name_H-M   'P 1'
#
loop_
_entity.id
_entity.type
_entity.pdbx_description
1 polymer ?
#
loop_
_entity_poly.entity_id
_entity_poly.type
_entity_poly.pdbx_seq_one_letter_code
_entity_poly.pdbx_strand_id
1 'polypeptide(L)'
;KQAAQIARLNPKQSYSQYFSKLNTEKLTEPAPLAKMQADLVYLNLKDLLFRNTEPGADLIISVSSSMSNEKLGILLGIIQQLDREVVVFVDSAIAAIAGTSNPQNLTHYLDIGLHSSCVTEVAIDTEIRKVKSTELEEVGFTKAIDLWANDLADRLVKGSRFDPLHSADTEQQLYNQIYKWVDNWAVGDSEPRETSLEIIIKQRDNKWDLHLAQEHFEK
;
A
#
# COMPACT_ATOMS: atom_id res chain seq x y z
N LYS A 1 3.49 1.77 9.13
CA LYS A 1 2.54 2.65 9.85
C LYS A 1 3.18 4.00 10.25
N GLN A 2 4.34 4.03 10.91
CA GLN A 2 4.98 5.29 11.35
C GLN A 2 5.27 6.27 10.20
N ALA A 3 5.79 5.79 9.06
CA ALA A 3 6.08 6.64 7.91
C ALA A 3 4.82 7.34 7.36
N ALA A 4 3.69 6.65 7.29
CA ALA A 4 2.43 7.23 6.82
C ALA A 4 1.92 8.34 7.76
N GLN A 5 2.20 8.24 9.07
CA GLN A 5 1.76 9.21 10.09
C GLN A 5 2.50 10.57 10.02
N ILE A 6 3.58 10.66 9.25
CA ILE A 6 4.38 11.88 9.08
C ILE A 6 4.59 12.26 7.61
N ALA A 7 4.00 11.50 6.68
CA ALA A 7 4.25 11.65 5.25
C ALA A 7 3.88 13.04 4.71
N ARG A 8 2.80 13.62 5.22
CA ARG A 8 2.34 14.95 4.80
C ARG A 8 3.15 16.08 5.46
N LEU A 9 3.72 15.82 6.65
CA LEU A 9 4.61 16.78 7.31
C LEU A 9 5.98 16.87 6.63
N ASN A 10 6.47 15.74 6.10
CA ASN A 10 7.79 15.63 5.47
C ASN A 10 7.72 14.91 4.10
N PRO A 11 7.00 15.44 3.11
CA PRO A 11 6.76 14.77 1.83
C PRO A 11 8.06 14.47 1.07
N LYS A 12 9.07 15.34 1.16
CA LYS A 12 10.38 15.16 0.50
C LYS A 12 11.21 14.02 1.09
N GLN A 13 10.93 13.62 2.33
CA GLN A 13 11.61 12.53 3.03
C GLN A 13 10.76 11.24 3.09
N SER A 14 9.61 11.23 2.45
CA SER A 14 8.68 10.10 2.44
C SER A 14 8.71 9.40 1.09
N TYR A 15 9.35 8.24 1.05
CA TYR A 15 9.49 7.41 -0.15
C TYR A 15 8.55 6.20 -0.03
N SER A 16 7.47 6.15 -0.79
CA SER A 16 6.50 5.05 -0.77
C SER A 16 6.42 4.25 -2.07
N GLN A 17 7.00 4.78 -3.15
CA GLN A 17 6.95 4.17 -4.49
C GLN A 17 8.19 3.31 -4.83
N TYR A 18 9.06 3.02 -3.88
CA TYR A 18 10.36 2.39 -4.14
C TYR A 18 10.24 0.98 -4.71
N PHE A 19 9.21 0.19 -4.37
CA PHE A 19 8.98 -1.11 -4.99
C PHE A 19 8.38 -0.99 -6.40
N SER A 20 7.37 -0.16 -6.59
CA SER A 20 6.75 0.04 -7.91
C SER A 20 7.72 0.65 -8.92
N LYS A 21 8.62 1.53 -8.44
CA LYS A 21 9.67 2.18 -9.24
C LYS A 21 11.06 1.55 -9.04
N LEU A 22 11.13 0.26 -8.68
CA LEU A 22 12.40 -0.43 -8.47
C LEU A 22 13.27 -0.37 -9.73
N ASN A 23 14.41 0.29 -9.62
CA ASN A 23 15.46 0.41 -10.63
C ASN A 23 16.79 0.77 -9.94
N THR A 24 17.86 0.92 -10.72
CA THR A 24 19.19 1.32 -10.26
C THR A 24 19.50 2.80 -10.52
N GLU A 25 18.49 3.60 -10.83
CA GLU A 25 18.66 5.03 -11.05
C GLU A 25 18.84 5.80 -9.73
N LYS A 26 19.52 6.93 -9.82
CA LYS A 26 19.72 7.80 -8.66
C LYS A 26 18.41 8.44 -8.24
N LEU A 27 18.24 8.57 -6.93
CA LEU A 27 17.13 9.34 -6.37
C LEU A 27 17.28 10.83 -6.77
N THR A 28 16.17 11.45 -7.10
CA THR A 28 16.12 12.90 -7.39
C THR A 28 16.51 13.71 -6.14
N GLU A 29 16.04 13.30 -4.99
CA GLU A 29 16.43 13.85 -3.69
C GLU A 29 17.06 12.71 -2.85
N PRO A 30 18.40 12.67 -2.70
CA PRO A 30 19.06 11.61 -1.97
C PRO A 30 18.69 11.60 -0.50
N ALA A 31 18.37 10.43 0.04
CA ALA A 31 18.22 10.23 1.47
C ALA A 31 19.58 9.97 2.13
N PRO A 32 19.75 10.19 3.45
CA PRO A 32 21.04 10.00 4.13
C PRO A 32 21.66 8.60 3.95
N LEU A 33 20.82 7.56 3.80
CA LEU A 33 21.23 6.16 3.68
C LEU A 33 20.91 5.54 2.31
N ALA A 34 20.35 6.29 1.38
CA ALA A 34 19.94 5.80 0.06
C ALA A 34 20.30 6.81 -1.03
N LYS A 35 20.95 6.37 -2.09
CA LYS A 35 21.31 7.16 -3.27
C LYS A 35 20.52 6.74 -4.50
N MET A 36 20.04 5.51 -4.53
CA MET A 36 19.30 4.89 -5.62
C MET A 36 17.96 4.32 -5.13
N GLN A 37 17.03 4.06 -6.05
CA GLN A 37 15.76 3.40 -5.72
C GLN A 37 16.01 2.01 -5.08
N ALA A 38 16.97 1.26 -5.61
CA ALA A 38 17.36 -0.04 -5.08
C ALA A 38 17.82 0.03 -3.61
N ASP A 39 18.49 1.13 -3.18
CA ASP A 39 18.93 1.28 -1.79
C ASP A 39 17.74 1.38 -0.83
N LEU A 40 16.63 2.01 -1.24
CA LEU A 40 15.41 2.09 -0.44
C LEU A 40 14.78 0.71 -0.24
N VAL A 41 14.76 -0.11 -1.30
CA VAL A 41 14.28 -1.51 -1.22
C VAL A 41 15.20 -2.33 -0.33
N TYR A 42 16.51 -2.18 -0.47
CA TYR A 42 17.51 -2.84 0.40
C TYR A 42 17.28 -2.51 1.88
N LEU A 43 17.13 -1.24 2.22
CA LEU A 43 16.90 -0.80 3.60
C LEU A 43 15.58 -1.35 4.17
N ASN A 44 14.51 -1.35 3.36
CA ASN A 44 13.24 -1.90 3.78
C ASN A 44 13.29 -3.41 3.98
N LEU A 45 13.85 -4.16 3.03
CA LEU A 45 13.99 -5.61 3.13
C LEU A 45 14.92 -6.01 4.27
N LYS A 46 16.00 -5.28 4.50
CA LYS A 46 16.91 -5.50 5.63
C LYS A 46 16.16 -5.44 6.95
N ASP A 47 15.36 -4.38 7.17
CA ASP A 47 14.55 -4.23 8.40
C ASP A 47 13.49 -5.33 8.50
N LEU A 48 12.79 -5.62 7.41
CA LEU A 48 11.74 -6.64 7.35
C LEU A 48 12.28 -8.04 7.66
N LEU A 49 13.35 -8.44 6.99
CA LEU A 49 13.94 -9.78 7.15
C LEU A 49 14.59 -9.93 8.53
N PHE A 50 15.30 -8.90 9.00
CA PHE A 50 15.90 -8.94 10.33
C PHE A 50 14.88 -9.16 11.45
N ARG A 51 13.68 -8.60 11.32
CA ARG A 51 12.62 -8.70 12.35
C ARG A 51 11.81 -9.98 12.27
N ASN A 52 11.73 -10.61 11.09
CA ASN A 52 10.72 -11.64 10.83
C ASN A 52 11.30 -12.98 10.39
N THR A 53 12.62 -13.08 10.18
CA THR A 53 13.25 -14.32 9.74
C THR A 53 14.54 -14.62 10.52
N GLU A 54 14.79 -15.91 10.76
CA GLU A 54 16.06 -16.35 11.32
C GLU A 54 17.22 -16.12 10.32
N PRO A 55 18.44 -15.88 10.82
CA PRO A 55 19.63 -15.81 9.96
C PRO A 55 19.80 -17.08 9.11
N GLY A 56 20.02 -16.91 7.80
CA GLY A 56 20.21 -18.02 6.88
C GLY A 56 18.93 -18.76 6.46
N ALA A 57 17.75 -18.23 6.81
CA ALA A 57 16.49 -18.80 6.34
C ALA A 57 16.35 -18.65 4.81
N ASP A 58 15.91 -19.72 4.16
CA ASP A 58 15.53 -19.75 2.75
C ASP A 58 14.21 -18.99 2.55
N LEU A 59 14.12 -18.23 1.46
CA LEU A 59 12.99 -17.37 1.18
C LEU A 59 12.17 -17.85 -0.01
N ILE A 60 10.86 -17.94 0.18
CA ILE A 60 9.86 -17.98 -0.89
C ILE A 60 9.21 -16.60 -0.94
N ILE A 61 9.26 -15.96 -2.09
CA ILE A 61 8.81 -14.57 -2.23
C ILE A 61 7.65 -14.50 -3.21
N SER A 62 6.50 -14.05 -2.71
CA SER A 62 5.36 -13.72 -3.57
C SER A 62 5.57 -12.35 -4.19
N VAL A 63 5.41 -12.27 -5.50
CA VAL A 63 5.58 -11.04 -6.30
C VAL A 63 4.35 -10.77 -7.16
N SER A 64 4.06 -9.50 -7.42
CA SER A 64 2.94 -9.14 -8.30
C SER A 64 3.13 -9.72 -9.71
N SER A 65 2.03 -10.14 -10.32
CA SER A 65 2.00 -10.61 -11.71
C SER A 65 2.49 -9.58 -12.73
N SER A 66 2.53 -8.30 -12.38
CA SER A 66 3.04 -7.19 -13.22
C SER A 66 4.54 -6.97 -13.09
N MET A 67 5.22 -7.61 -12.13
CA MET A 67 6.65 -7.39 -11.90
C MET A 67 7.49 -7.92 -13.07
N SER A 68 8.29 -7.02 -13.68
CA SER A 68 9.14 -7.37 -14.81
C SER A 68 10.34 -8.24 -14.41
N ASN A 69 10.90 -9.01 -15.34
CA ASN A 69 12.10 -9.81 -15.12
C ASN A 69 13.30 -8.95 -14.69
N GLU A 70 13.40 -7.71 -15.17
CA GLU A 70 14.43 -6.77 -14.77
C GLU A 70 14.31 -6.43 -13.27
N LYS A 71 13.11 -6.07 -12.81
CA LYS A 71 12.85 -5.80 -11.38
C LYS A 71 13.10 -7.04 -10.52
N LEU A 72 12.72 -8.24 -11.00
CA LEU A 72 13.02 -9.49 -10.31
C LEU A 72 14.52 -9.72 -10.17
N GLY A 73 15.31 -9.44 -11.21
CA GLY A 73 16.76 -9.53 -11.18
C GLY A 73 17.40 -8.58 -10.16
N ILE A 74 16.93 -7.32 -10.11
CA ILE A 74 17.38 -6.32 -9.13
C ILE A 74 17.01 -6.78 -7.71
N LEU A 75 15.77 -7.25 -7.52
CA LEU A 75 15.29 -7.73 -6.22
C LEU A 75 16.10 -8.93 -5.72
N LEU A 76 16.40 -9.90 -6.60
CA LEU A 76 17.26 -11.03 -6.29
C LEU A 76 18.65 -10.57 -5.84
N GLY A 77 19.28 -9.65 -6.58
CA GLY A 77 20.57 -9.09 -6.22
C GLY A 77 20.58 -8.37 -4.86
N ILE A 78 19.51 -7.65 -4.54
CA ILE A 78 19.35 -7.00 -3.23
C ILE A 78 19.27 -8.06 -2.11
N ILE A 79 18.50 -9.12 -2.30
CA ILE A 79 18.30 -10.16 -1.28
C ILE A 79 19.62 -10.94 -1.05
N GLN A 80 20.36 -11.22 -2.11
CA GLN A 80 21.68 -11.84 -2.01
C GLN A 80 22.68 -10.98 -1.21
N GLN A 81 22.62 -9.65 -1.33
CA GLN A 81 23.44 -8.74 -0.51
C GLN A 81 23.03 -8.74 0.98
N LEU A 82 21.87 -9.27 1.31
CA LEU A 82 21.40 -9.44 2.69
C LEU A 82 21.73 -10.84 3.26
N ASP A 83 22.61 -11.60 2.60
CA ASP A 83 22.98 -12.97 2.97
C ASP A 83 21.75 -13.89 3.12
N ARG A 84 20.83 -13.79 2.16
CA ARG A 84 19.64 -14.64 2.08
C ARG A 84 19.58 -15.34 0.73
N GLU A 85 19.04 -16.57 0.75
CA GLU A 85 18.79 -17.34 -0.45
C GLU A 85 17.31 -17.29 -0.84
N VAL A 86 17.01 -17.02 -2.11
CA VAL A 86 15.67 -17.08 -2.67
C VAL A 86 15.52 -18.43 -3.37
N VAL A 87 14.71 -19.30 -2.78
CA VAL A 87 14.37 -20.62 -3.38
C VAL A 87 13.53 -20.41 -4.63
N VAL A 88 12.52 -19.54 -4.56
CA VAL A 88 11.61 -19.28 -5.67
C VAL A 88 10.89 -17.93 -5.52
N PHE A 89 10.64 -17.27 -6.65
CA PHE A 89 9.62 -16.22 -6.77
C PHE A 89 8.31 -16.86 -7.23
N VAL A 90 7.22 -16.60 -6.53
CA VAL A 90 5.88 -17.11 -6.84
C VAL A 90 4.99 -15.94 -7.23
N ASP A 91 4.27 -16.10 -8.34
CA ASP A 91 3.26 -15.13 -8.75
C ASP A 91 2.13 -15.04 -7.71
N SER A 92 1.80 -13.84 -7.24
CA SER A 92 0.84 -13.61 -6.16
C SER A 92 -0.56 -14.13 -6.50
N ALA A 93 -0.99 -14.02 -7.76
CA ALA A 93 -2.27 -14.53 -8.21
C ALA A 93 -2.33 -16.06 -8.17
N ILE A 94 -1.25 -16.72 -8.64
CA ILE A 94 -1.14 -18.18 -8.59
C ILE A 94 -1.12 -18.67 -7.14
N ALA A 95 -0.32 -18.03 -6.28
CA ALA A 95 -0.23 -18.40 -4.87
C ALA A 95 -1.57 -18.26 -4.14
N ALA A 96 -2.28 -17.15 -4.36
CA ALA A 96 -3.58 -16.89 -3.74
C ALA A 96 -4.64 -17.91 -4.19
N ILE A 97 -4.71 -18.20 -5.49
CA ILE A 97 -5.69 -19.13 -6.05
C ILE A 97 -5.38 -20.57 -5.62
N ALA A 98 -4.11 -20.96 -5.56
CA ALA A 98 -3.71 -22.28 -5.05
C ALA A 98 -4.14 -22.52 -3.60
N GLY A 99 -4.26 -21.45 -2.79
CA GLY A 99 -4.77 -21.51 -1.43
C GLY A 99 -6.30 -21.52 -1.31
N THR A 100 -7.03 -21.36 -2.41
CA THR A 100 -8.49 -21.26 -2.41
C THR A 100 -9.15 -22.65 -2.41
N SER A 101 -10.13 -22.87 -1.55
CA SER A 101 -10.75 -24.19 -1.34
C SER A 101 -11.58 -24.73 -2.53
N ASN A 102 -12.02 -23.86 -3.41
CA ASN A 102 -12.88 -24.24 -4.56
C ASN A 102 -12.71 -23.27 -5.74
N PRO A 103 -11.53 -23.28 -6.40
CA PRO A 103 -11.29 -22.38 -7.54
C PRO A 103 -12.13 -22.81 -8.75
N GLN A 104 -12.65 -21.82 -9.48
CA GLN A 104 -13.34 -22.03 -10.75
C GLN A 104 -12.33 -22.20 -11.89
N ASN A 105 -12.73 -22.81 -13.01
CA ASN A 105 -11.88 -23.11 -14.16
C ASN A 105 -11.17 -21.87 -14.75
N LEU A 106 -11.83 -20.71 -14.69
CA LEU A 106 -11.26 -19.42 -15.03
C LEU A 106 -11.62 -18.43 -13.94
N THR A 107 -10.63 -17.73 -13.42
CA THR A 107 -10.85 -16.73 -12.37
C THR A 107 -9.97 -15.51 -12.57
N HIS A 108 -10.39 -14.42 -11.96
CA HIS A 108 -9.63 -13.18 -11.95
C HIS A 108 -9.16 -12.90 -10.52
N TYR A 109 -7.89 -12.56 -10.39
CA TYR A 109 -7.30 -12.12 -9.14
C TYR A 109 -7.01 -10.63 -9.22
N LEU A 110 -7.53 -9.87 -8.27
CA LEU A 110 -7.26 -8.45 -8.12
C LEU A 110 -6.26 -8.25 -6.99
N ASP A 111 -5.07 -7.78 -7.33
CA ASP A 111 -4.03 -7.37 -6.39
C ASP A 111 -4.05 -5.84 -6.26
N ILE A 112 -4.46 -5.34 -5.10
CA ILE A 112 -4.51 -3.89 -4.82
C ILE A 112 -3.23 -3.52 -4.08
N GLY A 113 -2.28 -3.00 -4.83
CA GLY A 113 -1.04 -2.48 -4.26
C GLY A 113 -1.20 -1.06 -3.69
N LEU A 114 -0.10 -0.54 -3.15
CA LEU A 114 -0.10 0.80 -2.55
C LEU A 114 -0.32 1.90 -3.61
N HIS A 115 0.30 1.79 -4.78
CA HIS A 115 0.28 2.81 -5.84
C HIS A 115 -0.31 2.34 -7.17
N SER A 116 -0.33 1.04 -7.41
CA SER A 116 -0.94 0.42 -8.60
C SER A 116 -1.72 -0.81 -8.19
N SER A 117 -2.62 -1.25 -9.05
CA SER A 117 -3.33 -2.53 -8.90
C SER A 117 -3.03 -3.41 -10.10
N CYS A 118 -3.15 -4.72 -9.94
CA CYS A 118 -2.96 -5.68 -11.02
C CYS A 118 -4.16 -6.62 -11.09
N VAL A 119 -4.76 -6.74 -12.26
CA VAL A 119 -5.78 -7.75 -12.54
C VAL A 119 -5.12 -8.88 -13.31
N THR A 120 -5.18 -10.08 -12.74
CA THR A 120 -4.58 -11.29 -13.33
C THR A 120 -5.67 -12.31 -13.63
N GLU A 121 -5.77 -12.70 -14.90
CA GLU A 121 -6.61 -13.80 -15.36
C GLU A 121 -5.83 -15.11 -15.20
N VAL A 122 -6.43 -16.07 -14.52
CA VAL A 122 -5.84 -17.37 -14.21
C VAL A 122 -6.74 -18.48 -14.69
N ALA A 123 -6.20 -19.38 -15.50
CA ALA A 123 -6.87 -20.61 -15.89
C ALA A 123 -6.49 -21.76 -14.96
N ILE A 124 -7.48 -22.59 -14.66
CA ILE A 124 -7.36 -23.75 -13.77
C ILE A 124 -7.88 -24.96 -14.50
N ASP A 125 -6.98 -25.84 -14.90
CA ASP A 125 -7.29 -27.14 -15.50
C ASP A 125 -6.52 -28.24 -14.74
N THR A 126 -5.53 -28.85 -15.37
CA THR A 126 -4.59 -29.76 -14.68
C THR A 126 -3.54 -29.00 -13.88
N GLU A 127 -3.32 -27.73 -14.22
CA GLU A 127 -2.37 -26.82 -13.59
C GLU A 127 -3.00 -25.44 -13.43
N ILE A 128 -2.53 -24.68 -12.44
CA ILE A 128 -2.88 -23.28 -12.26
C ILE A 128 -1.88 -22.44 -13.08
N ARG A 129 -2.35 -21.71 -14.07
CA ARG A 129 -1.49 -20.91 -14.93
C ARG A 129 -2.03 -19.51 -15.18
N LYS A 130 -1.13 -18.55 -15.18
CA LYS A 130 -1.43 -17.18 -15.58
C LYS A 130 -1.72 -17.12 -17.08
N VAL A 131 -2.85 -16.55 -17.46
CA VAL A 131 -3.24 -16.29 -18.85
C VAL A 131 -2.78 -14.90 -19.26
N LYS A 132 -3.16 -13.89 -18.47
CA LYS A 132 -2.86 -12.49 -18.74
C LYS A 132 -2.79 -11.71 -17.42
N SER A 133 -1.96 -10.69 -17.37
CA SER A 133 -1.99 -9.66 -16.31
C SER A 133 -2.11 -8.27 -16.93
N THR A 134 -2.84 -7.40 -16.25
CA THR A 134 -3.02 -5.99 -16.63
C THR A 134 -2.76 -5.14 -15.42
N GLU A 135 -1.74 -4.31 -15.49
CA GLU A 135 -1.44 -3.32 -14.45
C GLU A 135 -2.29 -2.07 -14.68
N LEU A 136 -2.88 -1.60 -13.59
CA LEU A 136 -3.62 -0.35 -13.51
C LEU A 136 -2.74 0.64 -12.74
N GLU A 137 -1.96 1.40 -13.50
CA GLU A 137 -1.08 2.42 -12.95
C GLU A 137 -1.89 3.51 -12.25
N GLU A 138 -1.35 4.06 -11.15
CA GLU A 138 -1.99 5.10 -10.33
C GLU A 138 -3.37 4.72 -9.75
N VAL A 139 -3.77 3.47 -9.85
CA VAL A 139 -4.99 2.92 -9.24
C VAL A 139 -4.57 2.01 -8.10
N GLY A 140 -4.24 2.59 -6.97
CA GLY A 140 -3.82 1.87 -5.77
C GLY A 140 -4.48 2.42 -4.51
N PHE A 141 -4.13 1.81 -3.38
CA PHE A 141 -4.70 2.16 -2.08
C PHE A 141 -4.52 3.63 -1.72
N THR A 142 -3.33 4.21 -2.02
CA THR A 142 -3.07 5.64 -1.75
C THR A 142 -4.02 6.55 -2.52
N LYS A 143 -4.37 6.19 -3.76
CA LYS A 143 -5.32 6.97 -4.57
C LYS A 143 -6.72 6.96 -3.97
N ALA A 144 -7.18 5.82 -3.46
CA ALA A 144 -8.47 5.73 -2.77
C ALA A 144 -8.48 6.61 -1.50
N ILE A 145 -7.40 6.57 -0.71
CA ILE A 145 -7.25 7.43 0.47
C ILE A 145 -7.25 8.92 0.10
N ASP A 146 -6.56 9.29 -0.98
CA ASP A 146 -6.52 10.69 -1.46
C ASP A 146 -7.92 11.17 -1.92
N LEU A 147 -8.68 10.30 -2.60
CA LEU A 147 -10.07 10.61 -3.00
C LEU A 147 -10.97 10.83 -1.77
N TRP A 148 -10.86 9.97 -0.76
CA TRP A 148 -11.60 10.14 0.49
C TRP A 148 -11.18 11.41 1.24
N ALA A 149 -9.88 11.69 1.33
CA ALA A 149 -9.40 12.90 1.97
C ALA A 149 -9.95 14.18 1.31
N ASN A 150 -10.00 14.20 -0.02
CA ASN A 150 -10.57 15.31 -0.77
C ASN A 150 -12.09 15.45 -0.53
N ASP A 151 -12.88 14.36 -0.58
CA ASP A 151 -14.33 14.42 -0.30
C ASP A 151 -14.61 14.90 1.13
N LEU A 152 -13.86 14.40 2.12
CA LEU A 152 -13.98 14.83 3.52
C LEU A 152 -13.60 16.30 3.70
N ALA A 153 -12.54 16.76 3.04
CA ALA A 153 -12.14 18.17 3.05
C ALA A 153 -13.21 19.07 2.44
N ASP A 154 -13.78 18.69 1.30
CA ASP A 154 -14.87 19.42 0.64
C ASP A 154 -16.10 19.56 1.56
N ARG A 155 -16.43 18.51 2.31
CA ARG A 155 -17.55 18.55 3.29
C ARG A 155 -17.24 19.48 4.45
N LEU A 156 -16.02 19.45 4.99
CA LEU A 156 -15.58 20.38 6.04
C LEU A 156 -15.60 21.83 5.56
N VAL A 157 -15.13 22.09 4.35
CA VAL A 157 -15.19 23.44 3.75
C VAL A 157 -16.63 23.94 3.61
N LYS A 158 -17.55 23.08 3.11
CA LYS A 158 -18.96 23.44 2.95
C LYS A 158 -19.66 23.71 4.29
N GLY A 159 -19.35 22.92 5.32
CA GLY A 159 -19.98 23.03 6.64
C GLY A 159 -19.39 24.13 7.53
N SER A 160 -18.08 24.33 7.48
CA SER A 160 -17.35 25.18 8.43
C SER A 160 -16.47 26.26 7.81
N ARG A 161 -16.33 26.27 6.48
CA ARG A 161 -15.38 27.11 5.72
C ARG A 161 -13.90 26.85 6.09
N PHE A 162 -13.60 25.72 6.72
CA PHE A 162 -12.25 25.31 7.06
C PHE A 162 -11.76 24.24 6.07
N ASP A 163 -10.58 24.49 5.48
CA ASP A 163 -9.92 23.54 4.58
C ASP A 163 -8.78 22.82 5.31
N PRO A 164 -8.94 21.53 5.66
CA PRO A 164 -7.89 20.76 6.33
C PRO A 164 -6.67 20.49 5.45
N LEU A 165 -6.79 20.61 4.12
CA LEU A 165 -5.67 20.39 3.19
C LEU A 165 -4.81 21.64 3.00
N HIS A 166 -5.18 22.77 3.60
CA HIS A 166 -4.45 24.03 3.47
C HIS A 166 -3.09 24.03 4.22
N SER A 167 -2.93 23.21 5.25
CA SER A 167 -1.66 23.10 5.98
C SER A 167 -1.25 21.64 6.18
N ALA A 168 0.05 21.37 6.14
CA ALA A 168 0.60 20.02 6.31
C ALA A 168 0.18 19.36 7.62
N ASP A 169 0.04 20.14 8.71
CA ASP A 169 -0.37 19.62 10.02
C ASP A 169 -1.84 19.13 10.01
N THR A 170 -2.75 19.95 9.51
CA THR A 170 -4.18 19.59 9.43
C THR A 170 -4.44 18.50 8.39
N GLU A 171 -3.73 18.52 7.28
CA GLU A 171 -3.74 17.45 6.28
C GLU A 171 -3.29 16.13 6.91
N GLN A 172 -2.17 16.11 7.64
CA GLN A 172 -1.69 14.89 8.30
C GLN A 172 -2.69 14.37 9.34
N GLN A 173 -3.35 15.25 10.11
CA GLN A 173 -4.40 14.85 11.05
C GLN A 173 -5.57 14.15 10.33
N LEU A 174 -6.02 14.68 9.18
CA LEU A 174 -7.07 14.07 8.39
C LEU A 174 -6.67 12.68 7.91
N TYR A 175 -5.49 12.56 7.29
CA TYR A 175 -4.99 11.27 6.80
C TYR A 175 -4.82 10.24 7.92
N ASN A 176 -4.33 10.63 9.09
CA ASN A 176 -4.17 9.74 10.23
C ASN A 176 -5.52 9.16 10.70
N GLN A 177 -6.59 9.95 10.65
CA GLN A 177 -7.92 9.49 11.04
C GLN A 177 -8.51 8.57 9.97
N ILE A 178 -8.32 8.86 8.68
CA ILE A 178 -8.73 7.97 7.60
C ILE A 178 -8.03 6.61 7.72
N TYR A 179 -6.70 6.59 7.92
CA TYR A 179 -5.96 5.34 8.11
C TYR A 179 -6.42 4.55 9.33
N LYS A 180 -6.67 5.23 10.44
CA LYS A 180 -7.20 4.57 11.64
C LYS A 180 -8.57 3.95 11.39
N TRP A 181 -9.44 4.65 10.70
CA TRP A 181 -10.77 4.16 10.35
C TRP A 181 -10.70 2.93 9.43
N VAL A 182 -9.85 2.98 8.39
CA VAL A 182 -9.63 1.83 7.50
C VAL A 182 -9.05 0.63 8.25
N ASP A 183 -8.08 0.85 9.15
CA ASP A 183 -7.51 -0.22 9.99
C ASP A 183 -8.61 -0.88 10.86
N ASN A 184 -9.49 -0.09 11.48
CA ASN A 184 -10.58 -0.60 12.30
C ASN A 184 -11.60 -1.39 11.46
N TRP A 185 -11.87 -0.92 10.24
CA TRP A 185 -12.81 -1.57 9.32
C TRP A 185 -12.30 -2.90 8.78
N ALA A 186 -10.99 -3.02 8.57
CA ALA A 186 -10.35 -4.23 8.06
C ALA A 186 -10.26 -5.37 9.11
N VAL A 187 -10.25 -5.05 10.41
CA VAL A 187 -10.08 -6.04 11.49
C VAL A 187 -11.41 -6.68 11.95
N GLY A 188 -12.55 -6.17 11.49
CA GLY A 188 -13.84 -6.47 12.10
C GLY A 188 -14.62 -7.62 11.47
N ASP A 189 -14.27 -8.88 11.78
CA ASP A 189 -15.16 -10.03 11.53
C ASP A 189 -16.13 -10.36 12.69
N SER A 190 -16.00 -9.73 13.86
CA SER A 190 -16.70 -10.14 15.08
C SER A 190 -17.41 -9.03 15.89
N GLU A 191 -17.24 -7.76 15.52
CA GLU A 191 -17.93 -6.65 16.18
C GLU A 191 -18.80 -5.88 15.17
N PRO A 192 -19.92 -5.25 15.59
CA PRO A 192 -20.68 -4.40 14.69
C PRO A 192 -19.76 -3.29 14.17
N ARG A 193 -19.60 -3.23 12.84
CA ARG A 193 -18.78 -2.23 12.16
C ARG A 193 -19.20 -0.83 12.62
N GLU A 194 -18.24 0.03 12.94
CA GLU A 194 -18.55 1.43 13.20
C GLU A 194 -19.33 1.99 12.00
N THR A 195 -20.60 2.28 12.23
CA THR A 195 -21.53 2.75 11.20
C THR A 195 -21.43 4.26 10.97
N SER A 196 -20.49 4.92 11.63
CA SER A 196 -20.26 6.36 11.51
C SER A 196 -18.76 6.67 11.57
N LEU A 197 -18.35 7.66 10.80
CA LEU A 197 -17.00 8.22 10.85
C LEU A 197 -17.07 9.61 11.50
N GLU A 198 -16.31 9.79 12.58
CA GLU A 198 -16.09 11.08 13.18
C GLU A 198 -14.68 11.57 12.83
N ILE A 199 -14.59 12.73 12.16
CA ILE A 199 -13.33 13.40 11.83
C ILE A 199 -13.21 14.63 12.73
N ILE A 200 -12.10 14.74 13.45
CA ILE A 200 -11.80 15.86 14.34
C ILE A 200 -10.46 16.47 13.94
N ILE A 201 -10.46 17.68 13.43
CA ILE A 201 -9.25 18.44 13.10
C ILE A 201 -9.06 19.55 14.12
N LYS A 202 -7.83 19.69 14.62
CA LYS A 202 -7.45 20.74 15.57
C LYS A 202 -6.36 21.62 15.00
N GLN A 203 -6.54 22.95 15.10
CA GLN A 203 -5.51 23.90 14.74
C GLN A 203 -5.53 25.07 15.73
N ARG A 204 -4.47 25.24 16.52
CA ARG A 204 -4.40 26.18 17.66
C ARG A 204 -5.55 25.91 18.64
N ASP A 205 -6.35 26.91 18.93
CA ASP A 205 -7.51 26.83 19.86
C ASP A 205 -8.82 26.40 19.18
N ASN A 206 -8.80 26.21 17.86
CA ASN A 206 -9.99 25.84 17.08
C ASN A 206 -10.08 24.33 16.88
N LYS A 207 -11.30 23.83 16.89
CA LYS A 207 -11.66 22.45 16.60
C LYS A 207 -12.78 22.44 15.54
N TRP A 208 -12.61 21.61 14.53
CA TRP A 208 -13.64 21.30 13.52
C TRP A 208 -13.94 19.81 13.58
N ASP A 209 -15.22 19.48 13.46
CA ASP A 209 -15.70 18.13 13.46
C ASP A 209 -16.63 17.87 12.28
N LEU A 210 -16.61 16.63 11.80
CA LEU A 210 -17.47 16.13 10.75
C LEU A 210 -17.94 14.73 11.15
N HIS A 211 -19.27 14.54 11.17
CA HIS A 211 -19.88 13.24 11.40
C HIS A 211 -20.48 12.72 10.10
N LEU A 212 -20.13 11.51 9.72
CA LEU A 212 -20.64 10.84 8.54
C LEU A 212 -21.33 9.54 8.94
N ALA A 213 -22.59 9.39 8.53
CA ALA A 213 -23.31 8.12 8.68
C ALA A 213 -22.88 7.12 7.59
N GLN A 214 -23.12 5.83 7.83
CA GLN A 214 -22.75 4.74 6.92
C GLN A 214 -23.26 4.93 5.48
N GLU A 215 -24.44 5.50 5.30
CA GLU A 215 -25.06 5.76 3.99
C GLU A 215 -24.19 6.60 3.03
N HIS A 216 -23.18 7.30 3.55
CA HIS A 216 -22.25 8.09 2.77
C HIS A 216 -21.10 7.28 2.15
N PHE A 217 -20.90 6.03 2.61
CA PHE A 217 -19.83 5.15 2.14
C PHE A 217 -20.32 4.09 1.13
N GLU A 218 -21.64 3.95 0.96
CA GLU A 218 -22.25 2.96 0.07
C GLU A 218 -22.55 3.51 -1.35
N LYS A 219 -22.18 4.74 -1.64
CA LYS A 219 -22.33 5.40 -2.95
C LYS A 219 -21.00 5.57 -3.66
#